data_5aa4034f75aaadf28ea7efeb4b121c5c
#
_entry.id   5aa4034f75aaadf28ea7efeb4b121c5c
#
_cell.length_a   1.000
_cell.length_b   1.000
_cell.length_c   1.000
_cell.angle_alpha   90.00
_cell.angle_beta   90.00
_cell.angle_gamma   90.00
#
_symmetry.space_group_name_H-M   'P 1'
#
loop_
_entity.id
_entity.type
_entity.pdbx_description
1 polymer ?
#
loop_
_entity_poly.entity_id
_entity_poly.type
_entity_poly.pdbx_seq_one_letter_code
_entity_poly.pdbx_strand_id
1 'polypeptide(L)'
;MARKTPRKKAARTAKKVASSRKPPRAIKPATGVLRAKVAGTQPPPAPWTPAEVAEAFRRFRAAQPEPKGELEHVDPYTLLIAVVLSAQATDAGVNKATPALFAAANTPAKMVALGEAKVADYIKTIGLFRTKAKNVIALSRRLIDEYGGVVPPSREALETLPGVGRKTANVVLNIAFGEPTIAVDTHIFRVGNRTGLAPGKTPFEVEEKLLEVVPDEFKRHAHHWLILHGRYTCVARRPLRREVERDHPGYLVPG
;
A
#
# COMPACT_ATOMS: atom_id res chain seq x y z
N MET A 1 49.56 -41.39 51.82
CA MET A 1 50.15 -40.40 52.76
C MET A 1 49.53 -39.01 52.54
N ALA A 2 48.97 -38.50 53.59
CA ALA A 2 48.24 -37.21 53.63
C ALA A 2 49.17 -36.01 53.64
N ARG A 3 48.76 -34.92 53.06
CA ARG A 3 49.06 -33.62 53.65
C ARG A 3 47.95 -32.56 53.32
N LYS A 4 47.45 -31.98 54.41
CA LYS A 4 46.43 -30.99 54.61
C LYS A 4 46.87 -29.60 54.20
N THR A 5 45.87 -28.87 53.68
CA THR A 5 45.46 -27.43 53.80
C THR A 5 46.45 -26.38 54.38
N PRO A 6 46.23 -25.03 54.14
CA PRO A 6 45.08 -24.34 54.68
C PRO A 6 44.49 -23.19 53.83
N ARG A 7 43.22 -22.90 54.19
CA ARG A 7 42.40 -21.69 53.89
C ARG A 7 43.11 -20.40 54.27
N LYS A 8 42.95 -19.36 53.44
CA LYS A 8 42.97 -17.97 53.92
C LYS A 8 41.71 -17.25 53.42
N LYS A 9 40.91 -16.85 54.40
CA LYS A 9 39.79 -15.89 54.31
C LYS A 9 40.37 -14.51 53.98
N ALA A 10 39.75 -13.82 53.04
CA ALA A 10 39.84 -12.36 52.94
C ALA A 10 38.44 -11.81 52.75
N ALA A 11 37.92 -11.26 53.82
CA ALA A 11 36.74 -10.41 53.83
C ALA A 11 37.06 -9.09 53.12
N ARG A 12 36.27 -8.66 52.13
CA ARG A 12 36.32 -7.32 51.60
C ARG A 12 34.93 -6.69 51.62
N THR A 13 34.76 -5.82 52.55
CA THR A 13 33.84 -4.73 52.76
C THR A 13 33.03 -4.32 51.55
N ALA A 14 31.71 -4.48 51.65
CA ALA A 14 30.71 -3.88 50.77
C ALA A 14 30.65 -2.39 51.02
N LYS A 15 31.09 -1.61 50.04
CA LYS A 15 30.87 -0.15 49.97
C LYS A 15 29.48 0.09 49.33
N LYS A 16 28.57 0.52 50.16
CA LYS A 16 27.21 0.98 49.81
C LYS A 16 27.34 2.25 48.95
N VAL A 17 27.17 2.15 47.64
CA VAL A 17 27.01 3.32 46.77
C VAL A 17 25.52 3.62 46.67
N ALA A 18 25.12 4.66 47.37
CA ALA A 18 23.79 5.24 47.27
C ALA A 18 23.67 5.99 45.94
N SER A 19 23.02 5.36 44.96
CA SER A 19 22.66 6.02 43.70
C SER A 19 21.36 6.81 43.92
N SER A 20 21.48 8.11 44.03
CA SER A 20 20.34 9.04 43.99
C SER A 20 19.79 9.13 42.57
N ARG A 21 18.90 8.23 42.21
CA ARG A 21 18.08 8.38 41.00
C ARG A 21 16.93 9.35 41.28
N LYS A 22 17.03 10.56 40.74
CA LYS A 22 15.88 11.47 40.64
C LYS A 22 14.76 10.78 39.86
N PRO A 23 13.48 10.89 40.30
CA PRO A 23 12.38 10.36 39.55
C PRO A 23 12.24 11.05 38.19
N PRO A 24 11.79 10.35 37.14
CA PRO A 24 11.60 10.95 35.82
C PRO A 24 10.56 12.06 35.91
N ARG A 25 10.93 13.22 35.39
CA ARG A 25 10.08 14.41 35.29
C ARG A 25 8.84 14.05 34.49
N ALA A 26 7.65 14.16 35.09
CA ALA A 26 6.38 13.96 34.42
C ALA A 26 6.29 14.84 33.17
N ILE A 27 6.18 14.21 32.01
CA ILE A 27 5.92 14.86 30.74
C ILE A 27 4.46 15.35 30.79
N LYS A 28 4.28 16.66 30.92
CA LYS A 28 2.96 17.27 30.76
C LYS A 28 2.50 17.00 29.32
N PRO A 29 1.26 16.52 29.11
CA PRO A 29 0.73 16.39 27.75
C PRO A 29 0.69 17.79 27.12
N ALA A 30 1.34 17.93 25.96
CA ALA A 30 1.25 19.14 25.16
C ALA A 30 -0.18 19.22 24.58
N THR A 31 -1.08 19.88 25.33
CA THR A 31 -2.38 20.32 24.83
C THR A 31 -2.19 21.53 23.92
N GLY A 32 -1.53 21.30 22.81
CA GLY A 32 -1.47 22.20 21.68
C GLY A 32 -2.24 21.57 20.54
N VAL A 33 -3.56 21.50 20.65
CA VAL A 33 -4.42 21.28 19.48
C VAL A 33 -4.23 22.52 18.60
N LEU A 34 -3.31 22.43 17.66
CA LEU A 34 -3.27 23.35 16.51
C LEU A 34 -4.61 23.17 15.80
N ARG A 35 -5.57 24.00 16.18
CA ARG A 35 -6.80 24.22 15.43
C ARG A 35 -6.38 24.80 14.08
N ALA A 36 -6.07 23.89 13.13
CA ALA A 36 -5.98 24.26 11.74
C ALA A 36 -7.29 25.02 11.43
N LYS A 37 -7.17 26.31 11.07
CA LYS A 37 -8.28 27.06 10.51
C LYS A 37 -8.75 26.27 9.30
N VAL A 38 -9.84 25.53 9.47
CA VAL A 38 -10.58 24.89 8.38
C VAL A 38 -11.07 26.06 7.54
N ALA A 39 -10.36 26.36 6.46
CA ALA A 39 -10.84 27.28 5.44
C ALA A 39 -12.22 26.76 5.02
N GLY A 40 -13.21 27.68 5.07
CA GLY A 40 -14.62 27.55 4.83
C GLY A 40 -15.11 26.15 4.46
N THR A 41 -15.90 25.56 5.36
CA THR A 41 -16.62 24.32 5.09
C THR A 41 -17.60 24.57 3.96
N GLN A 42 -17.17 24.32 2.73
CA GLN A 42 -18.15 24.12 1.65
C GLN A 42 -19.02 22.92 2.06
N PRO A 43 -20.33 23.00 1.89
CA PRO A 43 -21.18 21.85 2.12
C PRO A 43 -20.64 20.65 1.31
N PRO A 44 -20.78 19.42 1.81
CA PRO A 44 -20.36 18.25 1.04
C PRO A 44 -21.04 18.30 -0.33
N PRO A 45 -20.31 17.94 -1.41
CA PRO A 45 -20.89 17.92 -2.74
C PRO A 45 -22.14 17.03 -2.75
N ALA A 46 -23.15 17.42 -3.50
CA ALA A 46 -24.35 16.60 -3.69
C ALA A 46 -23.95 15.22 -4.25
N PRO A 47 -24.63 14.15 -3.86
CA PRO A 47 -24.41 12.83 -4.44
C PRO A 47 -24.64 12.86 -5.96
N TRP A 48 -23.79 12.18 -6.70
CA TRP A 48 -23.94 12.07 -8.16
C TRP A 48 -25.15 11.22 -8.50
N THR A 49 -25.86 11.61 -9.53
CA THR A 49 -26.88 10.78 -10.15
C THR A 49 -26.23 9.62 -10.93
N PRO A 50 -26.93 8.50 -11.13
CA PRO A 50 -26.42 7.39 -11.97
C PRO A 50 -26.01 7.83 -13.39
N ALA A 51 -26.71 8.81 -13.95
CA ALA A 51 -26.40 9.36 -15.27
C ALA A 51 -25.06 10.14 -15.28
N GLU A 52 -24.80 10.94 -14.26
CA GLU A 52 -23.52 11.67 -14.09
C GLU A 52 -22.36 10.70 -13.88
N VAL A 53 -22.54 9.65 -13.07
CA VAL A 53 -21.53 8.61 -12.89
C VAL A 53 -21.22 7.93 -14.22
N ALA A 54 -22.25 7.47 -14.94
CA ALA A 54 -22.06 6.80 -16.22
C ALA A 54 -21.37 7.71 -17.25
N GLU A 55 -21.70 9.01 -17.27
CA GLU A 55 -21.07 9.99 -18.16
C GLU A 55 -19.58 10.17 -17.81
N ALA A 56 -19.24 10.33 -16.55
CA ALA A 56 -17.84 10.46 -16.13
C ALA A 56 -17.01 9.25 -16.55
N PHE A 57 -17.53 8.03 -16.35
CA PHE A 57 -16.79 6.80 -16.74
C PHE A 57 -16.77 6.61 -18.25
N ARG A 58 -17.78 7.04 -19.01
CA ARG A 58 -17.71 7.09 -20.49
C ARG A 58 -16.57 8.00 -20.96
N ARG A 59 -16.39 9.15 -20.34
CA ARG A 59 -15.29 10.08 -20.66
C ARG A 59 -13.93 9.49 -20.30
N PHE A 60 -13.77 8.82 -19.15
CA PHE A 60 -12.55 8.10 -18.82
C PHE A 60 -12.23 7.05 -19.88
N ARG A 61 -13.20 6.24 -20.28
CA ARG A 61 -13.05 5.23 -21.32
C ARG A 61 -12.70 5.85 -22.68
N ALA A 62 -13.31 6.95 -23.05
CA ALA A 62 -13.02 7.64 -24.31
C ALA A 62 -11.58 8.20 -24.34
N ALA A 63 -11.10 8.74 -23.20
CA ALA A 63 -9.75 9.27 -23.11
C ALA A 63 -8.67 8.17 -23.04
N GLN A 64 -8.94 7.09 -22.32
CA GLN A 64 -8.01 5.97 -22.13
C GLN A 64 -8.79 4.65 -22.03
N PRO A 65 -9.08 3.99 -23.15
CA PRO A 65 -9.87 2.76 -23.18
C PRO A 65 -9.29 1.64 -22.31
N GLU A 66 -7.97 1.50 -22.31
CA GLU A 66 -7.23 0.47 -21.59
C GLU A 66 -6.18 1.10 -20.67
N PRO A 67 -6.60 1.61 -19.50
CA PRO A 67 -5.65 2.20 -18.56
C PRO A 67 -4.78 1.09 -17.94
N LYS A 68 -3.48 1.34 -17.86
CA LYS A 68 -2.51 0.38 -17.29
C LYS A 68 -1.99 0.87 -15.96
N GLY A 69 -1.72 -0.07 -15.05
CA GLY A 69 -0.97 0.21 -13.84
C GLY A 69 0.48 0.58 -14.16
N GLU A 70 1.10 1.34 -13.25
CA GLU A 70 2.48 1.83 -13.45
C GLU A 70 3.54 0.81 -12.97
N LEU A 71 3.14 -0.25 -12.23
CA LEU A 71 4.07 -1.30 -11.77
C LEU A 71 4.39 -2.30 -12.89
N GLU A 72 5.68 -2.46 -13.17
CA GLU A 72 6.17 -3.40 -14.17
C GLU A 72 6.13 -4.85 -13.64
N HIS A 73 5.55 -5.75 -14.43
CA HIS A 73 5.42 -7.18 -14.11
C HIS A 73 5.22 -7.97 -15.41
N VAL A 74 5.40 -9.29 -15.34
CA VAL A 74 5.24 -10.19 -16.50
C VAL A 74 4.18 -11.29 -16.27
N ASP A 75 3.86 -11.57 -15.02
CA ASP A 75 2.92 -12.61 -14.61
C ASP A 75 2.26 -12.27 -13.24
N PRO A 76 1.26 -13.05 -12.79
CA PRO A 76 0.60 -12.80 -11.50
C PRO A 76 1.53 -12.82 -10.29
N TYR A 77 2.59 -13.65 -10.32
CA TYR A 77 3.54 -13.72 -9.20
C TYR A 77 4.41 -12.45 -9.11
N THR A 78 5.01 -12.05 -10.22
CA THR A 78 5.82 -10.83 -10.27
C THR A 78 4.99 -9.58 -9.99
N LEU A 79 3.71 -9.55 -10.41
CA LEU A 79 2.76 -8.52 -10.01
C LEU A 79 2.56 -8.49 -8.50
N LEU A 80 2.24 -9.65 -7.89
CA LEU A 80 2.04 -9.74 -6.44
C LEU A 80 3.28 -9.22 -5.67
N ILE A 81 4.48 -9.64 -6.08
CA ILE A 81 5.72 -9.15 -5.48
C ILE A 81 5.87 -7.64 -5.66
N ALA A 82 5.67 -7.10 -6.88
CA ALA A 82 5.77 -5.67 -7.14
C ALA A 82 4.78 -4.86 -6.28
N VAL A 83 3.53 -5.32 -6.13
CA VAL A 83 2.52 -4.65 -5.30
C VAL A 83 2.88 -4.71 -3.81
N VAL A 84 3.38 -5.84 -3.30
CA VAL A 84 3.88 -5.94 -1.91
C VAL A 84 5.06 -5.00 -1.68
N LEU A 85 5.97 -4.89 -2.65
CA LEU A 85 7.11 -3.97 -2.58
C LEU A 85 6.70 -2.50 -2.69
N SER A 86 5.57 -2.18 -3.32
CA SER A 86 5.09 -0.80 -3.46
C SER A 86 4.47 -0.22 -2.18
N ALA A 87 4.21 -1.02 -1.15
CA ALA A 87 3.70 -0.54 0.12
C ALA A 87 4.64 0.54 0.72
N GLN A 88 4.16 1.77 0.87
CA GLN A 88 4.95 2.93 1.32
C GLN A 88 6.21 3.19 0.46
N ALA A 89 6.16 2.90 -0.83
CA ALA A 89 7.21 3.21 -1.79
C ALA A 89 6.59 3.76 -3.08
N THR A 90 7.38 4.42 -3.92
CA THR A 90 6.93 4.88 -5.23
C THR A 90 7.02 3.75 -6.25
N ASP A 91 6.10 3.71 -7.21
CA ASP A 91 6.10 2.72 -8.29
C ASP A 91 7.42 2.81 -9.09
N ALA A 92 7.92 4.01 -9.37
CA ALA A 92 9.22 4.22 -10.01
C ALA A 92 10.39 3.62 -9.22
N GLY A 93 10.36 3.71 -7.87
CA GLY A 93 11.38 3.09 -7.01
C GLY A 93 11.32 1.57 -7.07
N VAL A 94 10.13 1.00 -7.12
CA VAL A 94 9.92 -0.45 -7.28
C VAL A 94 10.38 -0.90 -8.66
N ASN A 95 9.94 -0.24 -9.72
CA ASN A 95 10.34 -0.57 -11.10
C ASN A 95 11.85 -0.49 -11.33
N LYS A 96 12.57 0.35 -10.58
CA LYS A 96 14.03 0.41 -10.64
C LYS A 96 14.69 -0.80 -9.96
N ALA A 97 14.08 -1.36 -8.90
CA ALA A 97 14.67 -2.43 -8.09
C ALA A 97 14.28 -3.84 -8.59
N THR A 98 13.09 -4.00 -9.16
CA THR A 98 12.52 -5.30 -9.50
C THR A 98 13.13 -6.00 -10.73
N PRO A 99 13.62 -5.36 -11.79
CA PRO A 99 14.16 -6.05 -12.96
C PRO A 99 15.30 -7.01 -12.60
N ALA A 100 16.27 -6.57 -11.81
CA ALA A 100 17.39 -7.41 -11.38
C ALA A 100 16.93 -8.55 -10.46
N LEU A 101 15.97 -8.29 -9.56
CA LEU A 101 15.38 -9.30 -8.69
C LEU A 101 14.64 -10.36 -9.51
N PHE A 102 13.80 -9.94 -10.47
CA PHE A 102 13.00 -10.86 -11.29
C PHE A 102 13.84 -11.64 -12.29
N ALA A 103 14.94 -11.06 -12.79
CA ALA A 103 15.92 -11.81 -13.58
C ALA A 103 16.57 -12.95 -12.80
N ALA A 104 16.81 -12.76 -11.49
CA ALA A 104 17.37 -13.79 -10.60
C ALA A 104 16.31 -14.77 -10.10
N ALA A 105 15.09 -14.29 -9.78
CA ALA A 105 14.05 -15.08 -9.12
C ALA A 105 12.64 -14.59 -9.50
N ASN A 106 12.09 -15.13 -10.57
CA ASN A 106 10.76 -14.80 -11.08
C ASN A 106 9.67 -15.84 -10.72
N THR A 107 9.97 -16.81 -9.86
CA THR A 107 9.01 -17.80 -9.37
C THR A 107 9.13 -17.95 -7.85
N PRO A 108 8.07 -18.41 -7.15
CA PRO A 108 8.14 -18.66 -5.70
C PRO A 108 9.31 -19.54 -5.30
N ALA A 109 9.56 -20.63 -6.03
CA ALA A 109 10.66 -21.55 -5.74
C ALA A 109 12.03 -20.89 -5.87
N LYS A 110 12.27 -20.14 -6.96
CA LYS A 110 13.52 -19.39 -7.14
C LYS A 110 13.71 -18.31 -6.09
N MET A 111 12.61 -17.62 -5.71
CA MET A 111 12.65 -16.57 -4.68
C MET A 111 13.04 -17.14 -3.32
N VAL A 112 12.46 -18.27 -2.91
CA VAL A 112 12.84 -18.95 -1.67
C VAL A 112 14.29 -19.44 -1.73
N ALA A 113 14.74 -19.99 -2.85
CA ALA A 113 16.11 -20.43 -3.05
C ALA A 113 17.13 -19.26 -3.01
N LEU A 114 16.74 -18.08 -3.50
CA LEU A 114 17.57 -16.87 -3.44
C LEU A 114 17.82 -16.42 -1.99
N GLY A 115 16.81 -16.55 -1.14
CA GLY A 115 16.89 -16.26 0.29
C GLY A 115 16.72 -14.78 0.65
N GLU A 116 16.33 -14.54 1.92
CA GLU A 116 15.95 -13.20 2.42
C GLU A 116 17.07 -12.17 2.28
N ALA A 117 18.32 -12.55 2.60
CA ALA A 117 19.43 -11.61 2.57
C ALA A 117 19.71 -11.07 1.16
N LYS A 118 19.66 -11.94 0.13
CA LYS A 118 19.85 -11.51 -1.25
C LYS A 118 18.66 -10.71 -1.79
N VAL A 119 17.42 -11.12 -1.45
CA VAL A 119 16.24 -10.30 -1.78
C VAL A 119 16.37 -8.91 -1.18
N ALA A 120 16.73 -8.79 0.10
CA ALA A 120 16.96 -7.51 0.75
C ALA A 120 18.00 -6.64 0.02
N ASP A 121 19.04 -7.26 -0.50
CA ASP A 121 20.12 -6.57 -1.23
C ASP A 121 19.63 -6.01 -2.57
N TYR A 122 18.81 -6.75 -3.32
CA TYR A 122 18.19 -6.27 -4.55
C TYR A 122 17.27 -5.07 -4.33
N ILE A 123 16.52 -5.06 -3.22
CA ILE A 123 15.50 -4.03 -2.95
C ILE A 123 15.95 -2.98 -1.92
N LYS A 124 17.22 -2.88 -1.58
CA LYS A 124 17.75 -1.97 -0.53
C LYS A 124 17.46 -0.48 -0.76
N THR A 125 17.15 -0.10 -1.99
CA THR A 125 16.74 1.27 -2.34
C THR A 125 15.28 1.58 -1.99
N ILE A 126 14.48 0.56 -1.67
CA ILE A 126 13.07 0.70 -1.29
C ILE A 126 12.96 0.82 0.23
N GLY A 127 12.10 1.72 0.72
CA GLY A 127 11.82 1.85 2.15
C GLY A 127 11.34 0.54 2.77
N LEU A 128 11.71 0.28 4.04
CA LEU A 128 11.35 -0.94 4.79
C LEU A 128 11.83 -2.25 4.13
N PHE A 129 12.89 -2.21 3.37
CA PHE A 129 13.36 -3.31 2.52
C PHE A 129 13.57 -4.63 3.26
N ARG A 130 14.06 -4.60 4.52
CA ARG A 130 14.26 -5.83 5.32
C ARG A 130 12.94 -6.53 5.63
N THR A 131 11.95 -5.78 6.11
CA THR A 131 10.60 -6.32 6.37
C THR A 131 9.94 -6.82 5.10
N LYS A 132 10.11 -6.08 3.99
CA LYS A 132 9.60 -6.49 2.68
C LYS A 132 10.26 -7.76 2.17
N ALA A 133 11.58 -7.90 2.29
CA ALA A 133 12.30 -9.12 1.92
C ALA A 133 11.79 -10.32 2.72
N LYS A 134 11.65 -10.17 4.05
CA LYS A 134 11.07 -11.21 4.91
C LYS A 134 9.66 -11.61 4.44
N ASN A 135 8.80 -10.64 4.17
CA ASN A 135 7.44 -10.90 3.69
C ASN A 135 7.44 -11.61 2.33
N VAL A 136 8.28 -11.17 1.38
CA VAL A 136 8.42 -11.78 0.05
C VAL A 136 8.84 -13.25 0.15
N ILE A 137 9.79 -13.58 1.00
CA ILE A 137 10.21 -14.99 1.22
C ILE A 137 9.09 -15.78 1.88
N ALA A 138 8.44 -15.23 2.90
CA ALA A 138 7.39 -15.92 3.64
C ALA A 138 6.15 -16.17 2.76
N LEU A 139 5.71 -15.17 1.96
CA LEU A 139 4.60 -15.36 1.04
C LEU A 139 4.94 -16.36 -0.08
N SER A 140 6.19 -16.36 -0.57
CA SER A 140 6.62 -17.30 -1.61
C SER A 140 6.62 -18.74 -1.11
N ARG A 141 7.07 -18.98 0.14
CA ARG A 141 6.95 -20.30 0.78
C ARG A 141 5.48 -20.73 0.91
N ARG A 142 4.64 -19.83 1.40
CA ARG A 142 3.23 -20.14 1.57
C ARG A 142 2.52 -20.45 0.24
N LEU A 143 2.90 -19.74 -0.84
CA LEU A 143 2.40 -20.08 -2.18
C LEU A 143 2.81 -21.49 -2.60
N ILE A 144 4.04 -21.93 -2.29
CA ILE A 144 4.50 -23.30 -2.58
C ILE A 144 3.71 -24.31 -1.75
N ASP A 145 3.64 -24.08 -0.45
CA ASP A 145 3.12 -25.05 0.51
C ASP A 145 1.59 -25.24 0.41
N GLU A 146 0.85 -24.15 0.17
CA GLU A 146 -0.61 -24.15 0.22
C GLU A 146 -1.27 -24.05 -1.17
N TYR A 147 -0.57 -23.50 -2.18
CA TYR A 147 -1.14 -23.19 -3.49
C TYR A 147 -0.35 -23.76 -4.68
N GLY A 148 0.56 -24.70 -4.43
CA GLY A 148 1.36 -25.33 -5.50
C GLY A 148 2.24 -24.34 -6.28
N GLY A 149 2.62 -23.21 -5.68
CA GLY A 149 3.43 -22.18 -6.32
C GLY A 149 2.66 -21.22 -7.24
N VAL A 150 1.34 -21.27 -7.22
CA VAL A 150 0.46 -20.41 -8.05
C VAL A 150 -0.19 -19.33 -7.17
N VAL A 151 -0.37 -18.15 -7.73
CA VAL A 151 -1.11 -17.06 -7.06
C VAL A 151 -2.60 -17.38 -7.09
N PRO A 152 -3.28 -17.49 -5.94
CA PRO A 152 -4.70 -17.86 -5.91
C PRO A 152 -5.59 -16.69 -6.37
N PRO A 153 -6.64 -16.94 -7.18
CA PRO A 153 -7.60 -15.95 -7.64
C PRO A 153 -8.73 -15.70 -6.61
N SER A 154 -8.38 -15.60 -5.33
CA SER A 154 -9.34 -15.35 -4.24
C SER A 154 -8.78 -14.32 -3.28
N ARG A 155 -9.61 -13.35 -2.89
CA ARG A 155 -9.24 -12.31 -1.94
C ARG A 155 -8.89 -12.90 -0.58
N GLU A 156 -9.70 -13.81 -0.10
CA GLU A 156 -9.54 -14.48 1.19
C GLU A 156 -8.19 -15.21 1.24
N ALA A 157 -7.87 -15.94 0.17
CA ALA A 157 -6.58 -16.63 0.06
C ALA A 157 -5.41 -15.64 -0.03
N LEU A 158 -5.53 -14.59 -0.82
CA LEU A 158 -4.47 -13.56 -0.95
C LEU A 158 -4.22 -12.82 0.36
N GLU A 159 -5.25 -12.46 1.11
CA GLU A 159 -5.12 -11.75 2.40
C GLU A 159 -4.44 -12.61 3.50
N THR A 160 -4.39 -13.93 3.33
CA THR A 160 -3.63 -14.81 4.23
C THR A 160 -2.12 -14.68 4.02
N LEU A 161 -1.67 -14.22 2.86
CA LEU A 161 -0.25 -14.16 2.51
C LEU A 161 0.47 -13.03 3.28
N PRO A 162 1.69 -13.27 3.79
CA PRO A 162 2.47 -12.28 4.50
C PRO A 162 2.70 -11.00 3.68
N GLY A 163 2.31 -9.85 4.24
CA GLY A 163 2.44 -8.55 3.59
C GLY A 163 1.35 -8.21 2.58
N VAL A 164 0.35 -9.05 2.43
CA VAL A 164 -0.81 -8.83 1.57
C VAL A 164 -2.02 -8.44 2.43
N GLY A 165 -2.51 -7.22 2.24
CA GLY A 165 -3.77 -6.75 2.81
C GLY A 165 -4.82 -6.59 1.71
N ARG A 166 -6.04 -6.20 2.09
CA ARG A 166 -7.20 -6.03 1.19
C ARG A 166 -6.87 -5.21 -0.07
N LYS A 167 -6.20 -4.06 0.09
CA LYS A 167 -5.81 -3.24 -1.06
C LYS A 167 -4.90 -4.00 -2.02
N THR A 168 -3.89 -4.70 -1.52
CA THR A 168 -2.97 -5.49 -2.33
C THR A 168 -3.69 -6.63 -3.05
N ALA A 169 -4.55 -7.35 -2.33
CA ALA A 169 -5.38 -8.43 -2.90
C ALA A 169 -6.27 -7.90 -4.04
N ASN A 170 -6.97 -6.78 -3.83
CA ASN A 170 -7.81 -6.16 -4.86
C ASN A 170 -7.02 -5.74 -6.11
N VAL A 171 -5.81 -5.17 -5.95
CA VAL A 171 -4.96 -4.81 -7.10
C VAL A 171 -4.57 -6.05 -7.89
N VAL A 172 -4.14 -7.12 -7.21
CA VAL A 172 -3.74 -8.37 -7.88
C VAL A 172 -4.93 -9.03 -8.58
N LEU A 173 -6.09 -9.09 -7.93
CA LEU A 173 -7.31 -9.64 -8.54
C LEU A 173 -7.74 -8.86 -9.77
N ASN A 174 -7.69 -7.55 -9.70
CA ASN A 174 -8.06 -6.69 -10.83
C ASN A 174 -7.12 -6.87 -12.02
N ILE A 175 -5.81 -6.78 -11.79
CA ILE A 175 -4.82 -6.77 -12.88
C ILE A 175 -4.55 -8.17 -13.42
N ALA A 176 -4.33 -9.15 -12.55
CA ALA A 176 -3.92 -10.50 -12.97
C ALA A 176 -5.10 -11.38 -13.38
N PHE A 177 -6.28 -11.18 -12.78
CA PHE A 177 -7.44 -12.06 -12.99
C PHE A 177 -8.63 -11.36 -13.64
N GLY A 178 -8.56 -10.03 -13.85
CA GLY A 178 -9.62 -9.26 -14.48
C GLY A 178 -10.86 -9.06 -13.61
N GLU A 179 -10.75 -9.32 -12.30
CA GLU A 179 -11.84 -9.15 -11.36
C GLU A 179 -12.22 -7.66 -11.22
N PRO A 180 -13.53 -7.34 -11.14
CA PRO A 180 -13.99 -5.95 -11.07
C PRO A 180 -13.79 -5.33 -9.67
N THR A 181 -12.60 -5.47 -9.10
CA THR A 181 -12.25 -4.92 -7.79
C THR A 181 -11.72 -3.50 -7.90
N ILE A 182 -11.98 -2.68 -6.88
CA ILE A 182 -11.50 -1.30 -6.78
C ILE A 182 -10.65 -1.18 -5.52
N ALA A 183 -9.33 -1.13 -5.68
CA ALA A 183 -8.40 -1.03 -4.55
C ALA A 183 -8.26 0.42 -4.09
N VAL A 184 -8.99 0.81 -3.07
CA VAL A 184 -9.01 2.19 -2.57
C VAL A 184 -7.70 2.53 -1.86
N ASP A 185 -6.92 3.41 -2.47
CA ASP A 185 -5.73 4.03 -1.89
C ASP A 185 -6.02 5.48 -1.45
N THR A 186 -4.99 6.21 -1.05
CA THR A 186 -5.13 7.62 -0.64
C THR A 186 -5.58 8.54 -1.78
N HIS A 187 -5.30 8.18 -3.05
CA HIS A 187 -5.72 8.94 -4.22
C HIS A 187 -7.21 8.72 -4.49
N ILE A 188 -7.64 7.47 -4.58
CA ILE A 188 -9.04 7.11 -4.81
C ILE A 188 -9.91 7.55 -3.63
N PHE A 189 -9.45 7.35 -2.38
CA PHE A 189 -10.12 7.86 -1.19
C PHE A 189 -10.38 9.37 -1.26
N ARG A 190 -9.37 10.13 -1.68
CA ARG A 190 -9.51 11.57 -1.86
C ARG A 190 -10.45 11.93 -3.00
N VAL A 191 -10.36 11.25 -4.14
CA VAL A 191 -11.25 11.49 -5.29
C VAL A 191 -12.69 11.23 -4.88
N GLY A 192 -13.00 10.05 -4.34
CA GLY A 192 -14.36 9.68 -3.94
C GLY A 192 -15.00 10.68 -2.98
N ASN A 193 -14.23 11.12 -1.97
CA ASN A 193 -14.73 12.10 -1.00
C ASN A 193 -14.82 13.53 -1.55
N ARG A 194 -13.83 13.98 -2.33
CA ARG A 194 -13.76 15.35 -2.82
C ARG A 194 -14.80 15.63 -3.89
N THR A 195 -15.04 14.68 -4.76
CA THR A 195 -16.03 14.81 -5.83
C THR A 195 -17.46 14.48 -5.38
N GLY A 196 -17.62 13.80 -4.26
CA GLY A 196 -18.92 13.27 -3.84
C GLY A 196 -19.33 11.98 -4.55
N LEU A 197 -18.47 11.41 -5.41
CA LEU A 197 -18.75 10.17 -6.14
C LEU A 197 -19.01 9.00 -5.18
N ALA A 198 -18.17 8.87 -4.15
CA ALA A 198 -18.27 7.80 -3.15
C ALA A 198 -17.76 8.32 -1.79
N PRO A 199 -18.51 9.18 -1.09
CA PRO A 199 -18.08 9.72 0.18
C PRO A 199 -18.09 8.65 1.28
N GLY A 200 -16.98 8.52 2.02
CA GLY A 200 -16.83 7.56 3.12
C GLY A 200 -15.75 8.00 4.10
N LYS A 201 -15.85 7.52 5.34
CA LYS A 201 -14.89 7.82 6.42
C LYS A 201 -13.67 6.92 6.37
N THR A 202 -13.82 5.74 5.79
CA THR A 202 -12.78 4.71 5.68
C THR A 202 -12.58 4.30 4.22
N PRO A 203 -11.41 3.77 3.85
CA PRO A 203 -11.19 3.21 2.51
C PRO A 203 -12.18 2.10 2.16
N PHE A 204 -12.61 1.33 3.14
CA PHE A 204 -13.59 0.26 2.96
C PHE A 204 -14.97 0.81 2.57
N GLU A 205 -15.47 1.82 3.28
CA GLU A 205 -16.74 2.47 2.94
C GLU A 205 -16.72 3.10 1.53
N VAL A 206 -15.58 3.68 1.14
CA VAL A 206 -15.41 4.24 -0.21
C VAL A 206 -15.38 3.11 -1.26
N GLU A 207 -14.71 1.99 -0.96
CA GLU A 207 -14.69 0.81 -1.83
C GLU A 207 -16.10 0.26 -2.07
N GLU A 208 -16.88 0.04 -1.01
CA GLU A 208 -18.25 -0.48 -1.13
C GLU A 208 -19.14 0.45 -1.96
N LYS A 209 -19.09 1.76 -1.68
CA LYS A 209 -19.86 2.73 -2.46
C LYS A 209 -19.42 2.81 -3.92
N LEU A 210 -18.13 2.74 -4.22
CA LEU A 210 -17.67 2.70 -5.60
C LEU A 210 -18.17 1.45 -6.33
N LEU A 211 -18.17 0.30 -5.66
CA LEU A 211 -18.70 -0.94 -6.23
C LEU A 211 -20.22 -0.89 -6.45
N GLU A 212 -20.95 -0.08 -5.66
CA GLU A 212 -22.37 0.16 -5.82
C GLU A 212 -22.68 1.14 -6.97
N VAL A 213 -21.99 2.29 -7.01
CA VAL A 213 -22.37 3.39 -7.92
C VAL A 213 -21.75 3.28 -9.31
N VAL A 214 -20.59 2.62 -9.45
CA VAL A 214 -19.92 2.47 -10.75
C VAL A 214 -20.65 1.40 -11.58
N PRO A 215 -21.11 1.69 -12.80
CA PRO A 215 -21.72 0.70 -13.68
C PRO A 215 -20.78 -0.47 -13.96
N ASP A 216 -21.32 -1.68 -14.02
CA ASP A 216 -20.56 -2.94 -14.16
C ASP A 216 -19.60 -2.92 -15.35
N GLU A 217 -20.01 -2.35 -16.46
CA GLU A 217 -19.19 -2.23 -17.67
C GLU A 217 -17.89 -1.43 -17.49
N PHE A 218 -17.78 -0.61 -16.43
CA PHE A 218 -16.61 0.21 -16.12
C PHE A 218 -15.79 -0.32 -14.96
N LYS A 219 -16.34 -1.20 -14.11
CA LYS A 219 -15.70 -1.64 -12.85
C LYS A 219 -14.28 -2.19 -13.06
N ARG A 220 -14.07 -2.96 -14.13
CA ARG A 220 -12.75 -3.53 -14.44
C ARG A 220 -11.64 -2.48 -14.52
N HIS A 221 -11.93 -1.33 -15.09
CA HIS A 221 -10.95 -0.26 -15.33
C HIS A 221 -11.08 0.91 -14.34
N ALA A 222 -12.15 0.94 -13.56
CA ALA A 222 -12.46 2.04 -12.63
C ALA A 222 -11.31 2.34 -11.65
N HIS A 223 -10.67 1.30 -11.13
CA HIS A 223 -9.50 1.45 -10.26
C HIS A 223 -8.40 2.29 -10.92
N HIS A 224 -8.03 1.97 -12.16
CA HIS A 224 -6.94 2.64 -12.86
C HIS A 224 -7.31 4.07 -13.24
N TRP A 225 -8.50 4.31 -13.76
CA TRP A 225 -8.96 5.67 -14.08
C TRP A 225 -8.98 6.55 -12.85
N LEU A 226 -9.53 6.08 -11.75
CA LEU A 226 -9.64 6.86 -10.51
C LEU A 226 -8.27 7.13 -9.87
N ILE A 227 -7.34 6.17 -9.89
CA ILE A 227 -6.00 6.39 -9.33
C ILE A 227 -5.20 7.37 -10.18
N LEU A 228 -5.24 7.25 -11.51
CA LEU A 228 -4.58 8.17 -12.44
C LEU A 228 -5.16 9.58 -12.31
N HIS A 229 -6.49 9.71 -12.29
CA HIS A 229 -7.14 11.00 -12.04
C HIS A 229 -6.71 11.59 -10.68
N GLY A 230 -6.65 10.78 -9.64
CA GLY A 230 -6.17 11.23 -8.33
C GLY A 230 -4.69 11.63 -8.30
N ARG A 231 -3.85 10.98 -9.08
CA ARG A 231 -2.41 11.30 -9.15
C ARG A 231 -2.14 12.58 -9.92
N TYR A 232 -2.78 12.76 -11.05
CA TYR A 232 -2.38 13.79 -12.02
C TYR A 232 -3.33 14.98 -12.10
N THR A 233 -4.63 14.81 -11.82
CA THR A 233 -5.65 15.87 -11.93
C THR A 233 -6.16 16.32 -10.57
N CYS A 234 -6.80 15.43 -9.82
CA CYS A 234 -7.35 15.73 -8.50
C CYS A 234 -6.27 15.58 -7.42
N VAL A 235 -5.14 16.29 -7.56
CA VAL A 235 -4.02 16.23 -6.64
C VAL A 235 -4.34 16.83 -5.26
N ALA A 236 -3.58 16.44 -4.21
CA ALA A 236 -3.93 16.77 -2.84
C ALA A 236 -3.94 18.28 -2.55
N ARG A 237 -2.91 19.02 -2.98
CA ARG A 237 -2.71 20.42 -2.58
C ARG A 237 -3.26 21.47 -3.54
N ARG A 238 -3.26 21.21 -4.84
CA ARG A 238 -3.75 22.12 -5.89
C ARG A 238 -4.36 21.30 -6.99
N PRO A 239 -5.65 20.91 -6.86
CA PRO A 239 -6.33 20.22 -7.96
C PRO A 239 -6.33 21.14 -9.19
N LEU A 240 -5.96 20.57 -10.32
CA LEU A 240 -6.00 21.30 -11.59
C LEU A 240 -7.46 21.58 -11.92
N ARG A 241 -7.80 22.87 -11.98
CA ARG A 241 -9.12 23.33 -12.41
C ARG A 241 -9.00 23.82 -13.85
N ARG A 242 -9.88 23.37 -14.76
CA ARG A 242 -10.09 23.84 -16.14
C ARG A 242 -8.91 23.87 -17.13
N GLU A 243 -7.64 24.02 -16.72
CA GLU A 243 -6.51 24.04 -17.67
C GLU A 243 -6.21 22.68 -18.25
N VAL A 244 -6.62 21.61 -17.56
CA VAL A 244 -6.41 20.22 -17.98
C VAL A 244 -7.37 19.78 -19.08
N GLU A 245 -8.48 20.48 -19.28
CA GLU A 245 -9.40 20.19 -20.40
C GLU A 245 -8.74 20.35 -21.77
N ARG A 246 -7.70 21.19 -21.88
CA ARG A 246 -7.01 21.47 -23.14
C ARG A 246 -5.97 20.40 -23.49
N ASP A 247 -5.25 19.91 -22.49
CA ASP A 247 -4.13 18.99 -22.69
C ASP A 247 -4.48 17.51 -22.39
N HIS A 248 -5.57 17.28 -21.63
CA HIS A 248 -6.08 15.96 -21.28
C HIS A 248 -7.63 15.94 -21.27
N PRO A 249 -8.26 15.88 -22.45
CA PRO A 249 -9.72 16.04 -22.59
C PRO A 249 -10.61 14.98 -21.91
N GLY A 250 -10.02 13.99 -21.24
CA GLY A 250 -10.74 12.95 -20.49
C GLY A 250 -10.77 13.13 -18.97
N TYR A 251 -10.16 14.19 -18.44
CA TYR A 251 -10.08 14.38 -17.00
C TYR A 251 -11.07 15.46 -16.52
N LEU A 252 -12.26 15.05 -16.17
CA LEU A 252 -13.29 15.97 -15.70
C LEU A 252 -13.29 16.11 -14.19
N VAL A 253 -13.28 17.36 -13.76
CA VAL A 253 -13.81 17.75 -12.47
C VAL A 253 -15.21 18.25 -12.75
N PRO A 254 -16.29 17.73 -12.11
CA PRO A 254 -17.61 18.34 -12.18
C PRO A 254 -17.53 19.79 -11.71
N GLY A 255 -18.20 20.68 -12.41
CA GLY A 255 -18.25 22.14 -12.17
C GLY A 255 -18.86 22.52 -10.84
#